data_0bf914fa12ba84f3083c429850a24966
#
_entry.id   0bf914fa12ba84f3083c429850a24966
#
_cell.length_a   1.000
_cell.length_b   1.000
_cell.length_c   1.000
_cell.angle_alpha   90.00
_cell.angle_beta   90.00
_cell.angle_gamma   90.00
#
_symmetry.space_group_name_H-M   'P 1'
#
loop_
_entity.id
_entity.type
_entity.pdbx_description
1 polymer ?
#
loop_
_entity_poly.entity_id
_entity_poly.type
_entity_poly.pdbx_seq_one_letter_code
_entity_poly.pdbx_strand_id
1 'polypeptide(L)'
;MKIAIVHDWLVTYAGAEKVLTALLKIWPQADLFSVIDFLSDQDRAQLGGKRATTTFIQRLPKARTQYQKYLPLMPLAIEQLNLSSYDLIISSSHAVAKGVLCGPNQLHISYVHSPIRYAWDLQHQYLHEAGLTRGLKGQMARMILHYMRLWDQRTAAGVDEFIANSHFIGRRIDKAYRRQSTVIYPPVDTQGFELQSEKQAYYVTASRMVPYKRIPMIVEAFSAMPDKRLVVIGDGPEMDKCRAVCGPNVTLLGFQPFAVLREHMQNARGFVFAAEEDFGISPVEAQACGTPVIAFGRGGALETVRGLDDESPTGVFYHEQSVGALCAAIEEFEAQGRRISPRACRENAQQFAEKRFEREMRHFVESRWNAAQLGQPFELQPRLTLADSTLMPIPVLASANQN
;
A
#
# COMPACT_ATOMS: atom_id res chain seq x y z
N MET A 1 -10.02 26.13 -13.15
CA MET A 1 -9.28 24.84 -13.23
C MET A 1 -10.27 23.70 -13.21
N LYS A 2 -10.39 22.97 -14.31
CA LYS A 2 -11.21 21.77 -14.46
C LYS A 2 -10.34 20.56 -14.18
N ILE A 3 -10.74 19.66 -13.26
CA ILE A 3 -9.91 18.59 -12.73
C ILE A 3 -10.48 17.23 -13.12
N ALA A 4 -9.62 16.35 -13.67
CA ALA A 4 -9.90 14.93 -13.82
C ALA A 4 -9.10 14.12 -12.81
N ILE A 5 -9.76 13.20 -12.10
CA ILE A 5 -9.09 12.19 -11.30
C ILE A 5 -9.24 10.84 -12.01
N VAL A 6 -8.13 10.18 -12.28
CA VAL A 6 -8.08 8.89 -12.98
C VAL A 6 -7.60 7.81 -12.02
N HIS A 7 -8.38 6.75 -11.87
CA HIS A 7 -8.03 5.60 -11.03
C HIS A 7 -7.96 4.32 -11.87
N ASP A 8 -7.15 3.33 -11.46
CA ASP A 8 -6.96 2.13 -12.27
C ASP A 8 -8.27 1.35 -12.48
N TRP A 9 -8.89 0.88 -11.41
CA TRP A 9 -10.17 0.17 -11.43
C TRP A 9 -10.90 0.27 -10.10
N LEU A 10 -12.21 0.24 -10.16
CA LEU A 10 -13.11 0.35 -9.01
C LEU A 10 -13.91 -0.94 -8.88
N VAL A 11 -13.44 -1.89 -8.06
CA VAL A 11 -14.06 -3.20 -7.84
C VAL A 11 -14.32 -3.48 -6.36
N THR A 12 -13.41 -3.08 -5.50
CA THR A 12 -13.49 -3.20 -4.04
C THR A 12 -12.94 -1.95 -3.40
N TYR A 13 -13.44 -1.59 -2.22
CA TYR A 13 -12.90 -0.47 -1.45
C TYR A 13 -11.75 -0.96 -0.57
N ALA A 14 -10.53 -0.51 -0.87
CA ALA A 14 -9.29 -0.89 -0.18
C ALA A 14 -8.35 0.32 0.01
N GLY A 15 -7.04 0.08 0.17
CA GLY A 15 -6.07 1.14 0.48
C GLY A 15 -5.96 2.24 -0.59
N ALA A 16 -5.96 1.88 -1.87
CA ALA A 16 -5.90 2.83 -2.97
C ALA A 16 -7.18 3.69 -3.06
N GLU A 17 -8.33 3.08 -2.81
CA GLU A 17 -9.62 3.77 -2.80
C GLU A 17 -9.78 4.71 -1.59
N LYS A 18 -9.10 4.45 -0.46
CA LYS A 18 -8.99 5.43 0.66
C LYS A 18 -8.28 6.71 0.20
N VAL A 19 -7.19 6.58 -0.57
CA VAL A 19 -6.51 7.74 -1.19
C VAL A 19 -7.42 8.45 -2.17
N LEU A 20 -8.10 7.71 -3.04
CA LEU A 20 -9.06 8.27 -3.99
C LEU A 20 -10.17 9.06 -3.29
N THR A 21 -10.73 8.51 -2.19
CA THR A 21 -11.71 9.20 -1.36
C THR A 21 -11.18 10.53 -0.82
N ALA A 22 -9.94 10.53 -0.32
CA ALA A 22 -9.31 11.75 0.18
C ALA A 22 -9.09 12.78 -0.95
N LEU A 23 -8.66 12.35 -2.14
CA LEU A 23 -8.54 13.22 -3.32
C LEU A 23 -9.89 13.83 -3.73
N LEU A 24 -10.96 13.03 -3.71
CA LEU A 24 -12.31 13.50 -4.02
C LEU A 24 -12.89 14.42 -2.94
N LYS A 25 -12.47 14.29 -1.67
CA LYS A 25 -12.80 15.25 -0.60
C LYS A 25 -12.08 16.59 -0.80
N ILE A 26 -10.83 16.58 -1.26
CA ILE A 26 -10.05 17.80 -1.56
C ILE A 26 -10.64 18.53 -2.77
N TRP A 27 -11.00 17.79 -3.82
CA TRP A 27 -11.55 18.31 -5.09
C TRP A 27 -12.92 17.68 -5.41
N PRO A 28 -13.99 18.05 -4.70
CA PRO A 28 -15.31 17.45 -4.91
C PRO A 28 -15.90 17.73 -6.29
N GLN A 29 -15.44 18.78 -6.98
CA GLN A 29 -15.83 19.13 -8.34
C GLN A 29 -15.14 18.30 -9.41
N ALA A 30 -14.08 17.53 -9.09
CA ALA A 30 -13.34 16.75 -10.07
C ALA A 30 -14.20 15.64 -10.69
N ASP A 31 -14.06 15.43 -11.99
CA ASP A 31 -14.65 14.30 -12.67
C ASP A 31 -13.79 13.05 -12.47
N LEU A 32 -14.45 11.91 -12.25
CA LEU A 32 -13.79 10.63 -11.97
C LEU A 32 -13.77 9.74 -13.21
N PHE A 33 -12.60 9.15 -13.49
CA PHE A 33 -12.35 8.23 -14.59
C PHE A 33 -11.73 6.93 -14.08
N SER A 34 -12.03 5.81 -14.71
CA SER A 34 -11.44 4.51 -14.37
C SER A 34 -11.53 3.53 -15.54
N VAL A 35 -10.68 2.51 -15.57
CA VAL A 35 -10.80 1.43 -16.56
C VAL A 35 -12.17 0.76 -16.46
N ILE A 36 -12.60 0.42 -15.24
CA ILE A 36 -13.89 -0.19 -14.91
C ILE A 36 -14.40 0.32 -13.56
N ASP A 37 -15.73 0.31 -13.38
CA ASP A 37 -16.40 0.67 -12.13
C ASP A 37 -17.52 -0.31 -11.79
N PHE A 38 -17.25 -1.22 -10.87
CA PHE A 38 -18.16 -2.24 -10.35
C PHE A 38 -18.32 -2.20 -8.83
N LEU A 39 -18.01 -1.06 -8.20
CA LEU A 39 -18.20 -0.89 -6.76
C LEU A 39 -19.65 -1.18 -6.34
N SER A 40 -19.80 -1.77 -5.17
CA SER A 40 -21.08 -1.87 -4.48
C SER A 40 -21.60 -0.47 -4.10
N ASP A 41 -22.90 -0.34 -3.88
CA ASP A 41 -23.48 0.95 -3.45
C ASP A 41 -22.93 1.36 -2.07
N GLN A 42 -22.64 0.40 -1.20
CA GLN A 42 -22.01 0.64 0.11
C GLN A 42 -20.60 1.20 -0.05
N ASP A 43 -19.75 0.59 -0.89
CA ASP A 43 -18.39 1.06 -1.16
C ASP A 43 -18.41 2.42 -1.88
N ARG A 44 -19.35 2.60 -2.81
CA ARG A 44 -19.52 3.86 -3.54
C ARG A 44 -19.90 5.02 -2.64
N ALA A 45 -20.67 4.78 -1.59
CA ALA A 45 -21.00 5.82 -0.58
C ALA A 45 -19.72 6.41 0.05
N GLN A 46 -18.65 5.61 0.18
CA GLN A 46 -17.35 6.11 0.67
C GLN A 46 -16.68 7.10 -0.30
N LEU A 47 -17.01 7.02 -1.60
CA LEU A 47 -16.55 7.96 -2.64
C LEU A 47 -17.54 9.14 -2.82
N GLY A 48 -18.41 9.40 -1.86
CA GLY A 48 -19.45 10.44 -1.96
C GLY A 48 -20.49 10.18 -3.06
N GLY A 49 -20.72 8.90 -3.40
CA GLY A 49 -21.66 8.48 -4.44
C GLY A 49 -21.15 8.66 -5.88
N LYS A 50 -19.93 9.15 -6.09
CA LYS A 50 -19.38 9.38 -7.43
C LYS A 50 -19.29 8.09 -8.26
N ARG A 51 -19.59 8.21 -9.55
CA ARG A 51 -19.41 7.17 -10.57
C ARG A 51 -18.32 7.57 -11.53
N ALA A 52 -17.51 6.62 -11.94
CA ALA A 52 -16.47 6.87 -12.92
C ALA A 52 -16.98 6.82 -14.35
N THR A 53 -16.48 7.69 -15.21
CA THR A 53 -16.48 7.47 -16.65
C THR A 53 -15.51 6.35 -16.96
N THR A 54 -16.00 5.27 -17.59
CA THR A 54 -15.25 4.03 -17.78
C THR A 54 -14.84 3.80 -19.23
N THR A 55 -13.86 2.93 -19.42
CA THR A 55 -13.39 2.52 -20.74
C THR A 55 -14.30 1.43 -21.36
N PHE A 56 -14.00 1.04 -22.62
CA PHE A 56 -14.71 -0.05 -23.29
C PHE A 56 -14.60 -1.40 -22.55
N ILE A 57 -13.57 -1.60 -21.71
CA ILE A 57 -13.40 -2.84 -20.92
C ILE A 57 -14.58 -3.08 -20.00
N GLN A 58 -15.23 -2.03 -19.49
CA GLN A 58 -16.46 -2.12 -18.68
C GLN A 58 -17.53 -3.03 -19.29
N ARG A 59 -17.61 -3.05 -20.63
CA ARG A 59 -18.66 -3.76 -21.39
C ARG A 59 -18.22 -5.13 -21.89
N LEU A 60 -16.97 -5.54 -21.66
CA LEU A 60 -16.46 -6.83 -22.11
C LEU A 60 -17.03 -7.98 -21.27
N PRO A 61 -17.15 -9.20 -21.85
CA PRO A 61 -17.69 -10.37 -21.14
C PRO A 61 -16.93 -10.64 -19.85
N LYS A 62 -17.64 -10.89 -18.75
CA LYS A 62 -17.08 -11.20 -17.43
C LYS A 62 -16.09 -10.13 -16.88
N ALA A 63 -16.15 -8.89 -17.37
CA ALA A 63 -15.29 -7.80 -16.89
C ALA A 63 -15.43 -7.61 -15.37
N ARG A 64 -16.62 -7.76 -14.80
CA ARG A 64 -16.85 -7.63 -13.35
C ARG A 64 -16.06 -8.64 -12.50
N THR A 65 -15.86 -9.86 -12.97
CA THR A 65 -15.25 -10.95 -12.19
C THR A 65 -13.86 -11.36 -12.68
N GLN A 66 -13.51 -11.01 -13.92
CA GLN A 66 -12.27 -11.45 -14.56
C GLN A 66 -11.52 -10.31 -15.27
N TYR A 67 -11.69 -9.07 -14.82
CA TYR A 67 -11.06 -7.89 -15.45
C TYR A 67 -9.53 -8.02 -15.57
N GLN A 68 -8.87 -8.73 -14.64
CA GLN A 68 -7.42 -8.95 -14.72
C GLN A 68 -6.98 -9.67 -16.00
N LYS A 69 -7.86 -10.46 -16.63
CA LYS A 69 -7.58 -11.11 -17.92
C LYS A 69 -7.50 -10.12 -19.08
N TYR A 70 -8.07 -8.93 -18.90
CA TYR A 70 -7.99 -7.84 -19.86
C TYR A 70 -6.77 -6.93 -19.68
N LEU A 71 -5.85 -7.29 -18.77
CA LEU A 71 -4.62 -6.53 -18.55
C LEU A 71 -3.89 -6.12 -19.84
N PRO A 72 -3.75 -6.99 -20.87
CA PRO A 72 -3.09 -6.60 -22.13
C PRO A 72 -3.82 -5.50 -22.92
N LEU A 73 -5.13 -5.32 -22.69
CA LEU A 73 -5.94 -4.28 -23.35
C LEU A 73 -6.04 -2.99 -22.53
N MET A 74 -5.69 -3.02 -21.24
CA MET A 74 -5.80 -1.86 -20.35
C MET A 74 -4.96 -0.65 -20.81
N PRO A 75 -3.73 -0.83 -21.34
CA PRO A 75 -2.98 0.26 -21.95
C PRO A 75 -3.78 1.00 -23.03
N LEU A 76 -4.29 0.29 -24.01
CA LEU A 76 -5.11 0.87 -25.06
C LEU A 76 -6.37 1.54 -24.49
N ALA A 77 -7.02 0.89 -23.53
CA ALA A 77 -8.27 1.37 -22.96
C ALA A 77 -8.11 2.70 -22.22
N ILE A 78 -7.06 2.82 -21.39
CA ILE A 78 -6.82 4.04 -20.60
C ILE A 78 -6.45 5.22 -21.50
N GLU A 79 -5.72 4.99 -22.58
CA GLU A 79 -5.35 6.00 -23.57
C GLU A 79 -6.57 6.53 -24.39
N GLN A 80 -7.71 5.82 -24.38
CA GLN A 80 -8.94 6.26 -25.07
C GLN A 80 -9.83 7.18 -24.21
N LEU A 81 -9.48 7.42 -22.95
CA LEU A 81 -10.20 8.40 -22.14
C LEU A 81 -9.92 9.81 -22.67
N ASN A 82 -10.98 10.51 -23.05
CA ASN A 82 -10.84 11.88 -23.54
C ASN A 82 -10.76 12.86 -22.36
N LEU A 83 -9.53 13.30 -22.06
CA LEU A 83 -9.24 14.27 -21.01
C LEU A 83 -8.90 15.67 -21.57
N SER A 84 -9.08 15.93 -22.85
CA SER A 84 -8.64 17.18 -23.53
C SER A 84 -9.26 18.46 -22.97
N SER A 85 -10.40 18.37 -22.28
CA SER A 85 -11.10 19.52 -21.70
C SER A 85 -10.72 19.82 -20.24
N TYR A 86 -9.75 19.12 -19.67
CA TYR A 86 -9.29 19.30 -18.29
C TYR A 86 -7.98 20.05 -18.25
N ASP A 87 -7.80 20.86 -17.22
CA ASP A 87 -6.58 21.63 -16.99
C ASP A 87 -5.58 20.82 -16.14
N LEU A 88 -6.10 20.12 -15.14
CA LEU A 88 -5.33 19.30 -14.19
C LEU A 88 -5.83 17.85 -14.24
N ILE A 89 -4.89 16.93 -14.37
CA ILE A 89 -5.14 15.50 -14.31
C ILE A 89 -4.37 14.93 -13.11
N ILE A 90 -5.07 14.24 -12.22
CA ILE A 90 -4.48 13.53 -11.08
C ILE A 90 -4.72 12.04 -11.29
N SER A 91 -3.68 11.27 -11.56
CA SER A 91 -3.79 9.82 -11.65
C SER A 91 -3.41 9.15 -10.34
N SER A 92 -4.32 8.32 -9.80
CA SER A 92 -4.10 7.44 -8.64
C SER A 92 -3.77 6.06 -9.17
N SER A 93 -2.48 5.72 -9.24
CA SER A 93 -1.99 4.64 -10.10
C SER A 93 -1.19 3.57 -9.36
N HIS A 94 -1.55 2.32 -9.62
CA HIS A 94 -0.76 1.12 -9.29
C HIS A 94 -0.61 0.18 -10.51
N ALA A 95 -1.21 0.58 -11.65
CA ALA A 95 -1.13 -0.15 -12.91
C ALA A 95 -1.11 0.80 -14.11
N VAL A 96 -2.27 1.23 -14.61
CA VAL A 96 -2.37 1.89 -15.92
C VAL A 96 -2.86 3.35 -15.87
N ALA A 97 -3.41 3.82 -14.75
CA ALA A 97 -4.04 5.13 -14.66
C ALA A 97 -3.11 6.30 -15.06
N LYS A 98 -1.79 6.20 -14.78
CA LYS A 98 -0.82 7.22 -15.19
C LYS A 98 -0.59 7.30 -16.70
N GLY A 99 -1.07 6.30 -17.46
CA GLY A 99 -0.86 6.21 -18.90
C GLY A 99 -1.88 6.97 -19.75
N VAL A 100 -2.72 7.81 -19.17
CA VAL A 100 -3.64 8.68 -19.89
C VAL A 100 -2.88 9.66 -20.78
N LEU A 101 -3.48 10.06 -21.91
CA LEU A 101 -2.89 11.01 -22.82
C LEU A 101 -3.19 12.44 -22.36
N CYS A 102 -2.15 13.26 -22.26
CA CYS A 102 -2.23 14.66 -21.85
C CYS A 102 -1.71 15.56 -22.95
N GLY A 103 -2.35 16.72 -23.12
CA GLY A 103 -1.92 17.78 -24.03
C GLY A 103 -0.86 18.70 -23.40
N PRO A 104 -0.21 19.56 -24.21
CA PRO A 104 0.92 20.38 -23.76
C PRO A 104 0.58 21.46 -22.73
N ASN A 105 -0.70 21.80 -22.58
CA ASN A 105 -1.17 22.83 -21.63
C ASN A 105 -1.86 22.21 -20.41
N GLN A 106 -1.78 20.90 -20.23
CA GLN A 106 -2.37 20.18 -19.12
C GLN A 106 -1.28 19.80 -18.10
N LEU A 107 -1.55 19.95 -16.82
CA LEU A 107 -0.67 19.45 -15.76
C LEU A 107 -1.10 18.04 -15.36
N HIS A 108 -0.20 17.06 -15.45
CA HIS A 108 -0.44 15.69 -15.02
C HIS A 108 0.40 15.34 -13.79
N ILE A 109 -0.28 15.15 -12.67
CA ILE A 109 0.32 14.69 -11.40
C ILE A 109 -0.09 13.24 -11.16
N SER A 110 0.88 12.35 -10.95
CA SER A 110 0.61 10.94 -10.67
C SER A 110 0.91 10.58 -9.22
N TYR A 111 -0.13 10.25 -8.44
CA TYR A 111 0.02 9.61 -7.14
C TYR A 111 0.21 8.10 -7.35
N VAL A 112 1.42 7.63 -7.10
CA VAL A 112 1.81 6.25 -7.36
C VAL A 112 1.75 5.42 -6.10
N HIS A 113 0.83 4.45 -6.07
CA HIS A 113 0.77 3.45 -5.01
C HIS A 113 1.92 2.46 -5.15
N SER A 114 2.22 2.05 -6.38
CA SER A 114 3.39 1.24 -6.76
C SER A 114 3.54 1.31 -8.28
N PRO A 115 4.75 1.30 -8.84
CA PRO A 115 4.97 0.81 -10.21
C PRO A 115 4.39 -0.60 -10.36
N ILE A 116 4.02 -1.00 -11.57
CA ILE A 116 3.36 -2.30 -11.83
C ILE A 116 4.22 -3.45 -11.27
N ARG A 117 4.05 -3.79 -9.97
CA ARG A 117 4.95 -4.71 -9.24
C ARG A 117 5.09 -6.08 -9.88
N TYR A 118 4.00 -6.64 -10.41
CA TYR A 118 4.00 -7.95 -11.08
C TYR A 118 4.66 -7.92 -12.47
N ALA A 119 4.88 -6.74 -13.05
CA ALA A 119 5.63 -6.58 -14.28
C ALA A 119 7.11 -6.25 -14.04
N TRP A 120 7.46 -5.67 -12.89
CA TRP A 120 8.81 -5.26 -12.53
C TRP A 120 9.49 -6.26 -11.57
N ASP A 121 9.85 -5.81 -10.39
CA ASP A 121 10.69 -6.50 -9.42
C ASP A 121 10.06 -7.79 -8.84
N LEU A 122 8.73 -7.87 -8.73
CA LEU A 122 8.04 -9.05 -8.22
C LEU A 122 7.57 -10.02 -9.30
N GLN A 123 7.98 -9.85 -10.58
CA GLN A 123 7.55 -10.71 -11.68
C GLN A 123 7.72 -12.19 -11.40
N HIS A 124 8.92 -12.58 -10.92
CA HIS A 124 9.22 -14.00 -10.71
C HIS A 124 8.37 -14.62 -9.61
N GLN A 125 8.12 -13.87 -8.54
CA GLN A 125 7.25 -14.29 -7.45
C GLN A 125 5.81 -14.50 -7.95
N TYR A 126 5.24 -13.53 -8.66
CA TYR A 126 3.87 -13.63 -9.19
C TYR A 126 3.71 -14.77 -10.19
N LEU A 127 4.70 -15.00 -11.07
CA LEU A 127 4.66 -16.14 -11.99
C LEU A 127 4.74 -17.48 -11.26
N HIS A 128 5.50 -17.56 -10.17
CA HIS A 128 5.57 -18.75 -9.33
C HIS A 128 4.24 -19.03 -8.61
N GLU A 129 3.69 -18.01 -7.94
CA GLU A 129 2.41 -18.10 -7.21
C GLU A 129 1.24 -18.43 -8.14
N ALA A 130 1.26 -17.94 -9.39
CA ALA A 130 0.26 -18.24 -10.41
C ALA A 130 0.47 -19.58 -11.13
N GLY A 131 1.52 -20.35 -10.81
CA GLY A 131 1.86 -21.61 -11.53
C GLY A 131 2.29 -21.40 -12.99
N LEU A 132 2.76 -20.18 -13.34
CA LEU A 132 3.13 -19.78 -14.72
C LEU A 132 4.64 -19.77 -14.94
N THR A 133 5.38 -20.60 -14.22
CA THR A 133 6.86 -20.67 -14.35
C THR A 133 7.31 -21.37 -15.61
N ARG A 134 6.53 -22.31 -16.16
CA ARG A 134 6.87 -23.16 -17.32
C ARG A 134 5.72 -23.26 -18.33
N GLY A 135 6.01 -23.76 -19.53
CA GLY A 135 5.03 -24.03 -20.60
C GLY A 135 4.57 -22.77 -21.37
N LEU A 136 3.74 -22.99 -22.40
CA LEU A 136 3.28 -21.94 -23.32
C LEU A 136 2.52 -20.80 -22.60
N LYS A 137 1.71 -21.10 -21.59
CA LYS A 137 1.01 -20.09 -20.79
C LYS A 137 1.99 -19.19 -20.03
N GLY A 138 3.07 -19.79 -19.48
CA GLY A 138 4.12 -19.02 -18.82
C GLY A 138 4.92 -18.13 -19.78
N GLN A 139 5.18 -18.60 -21.01
CA GLN A 139 5.82 -17.78 -22.05
C GLN A 139 4.91 -16.60 -22.47
N MET A 140 3.63 -16.86 -22.71
CA MET A 140 2.66 -15.82 -23.03
C MET A 140 2.56 -14.78 -21.91
N ALA A 141 2.52 -15.20 -20.64
CA ALA A 141 2.51 -14.30 -19.49
C ALA A 141 3.76 -13.39 -19.48
N ARG A 142 4.95 -13.95 -19.74
CA ARG A 142 6.20 -13.15 -19.82
C ARG A 142 6.18 -12.14 -20.98
N MET A 143 5.63 -12.51 -22.12
CA MET A 143 5.48 -11.60 -23.27
C MET A 143 4.54 -10.44 -22.91
N ILE A 144 3.39 -10.72 -22.27
CA ILE A 144 2.46 -9.70 -21.80
C ILE A 144 3.14 -8.78 -20.79
N LEU A 145 3.85 -9.33 -19.80
CA LEU A 145 4.53 -8.54 -18.79
C LEU A 145 5.69 -7.70 -19.39
N HIS A 146 6.37 -8.22 -20.43
CA HIS A 146 7.36 -7.44 -21.17
C HIS A 146 6.74 -6.26 -21.88
N TYR A 147 5.63 -6.46 -22.60
CA TYR A 147 4.84 -5.39 -23.22
C TYR A 147 4.38 -4.37 -22.19
N MET A 148 3.85 -4.83 -21.04
CA MET A 148 3.42 -3.94 -19.97
C MET A 148 4.56 -3.07 -19.43
N ARG A 149 5.79 -3.60 -19.27
CA ARG A 149 6.95 -2.80 -18.85
C ARG A 149 7.34 -1.73 -19.85
N LEU A 150 7.36 -2.06 -21.15
CA LEU A 150 7.68 -1.10 -22.20
C LEU A 150 6.67 0.05 -22.21
N TRP A 151 5.40 -0.28 -22.12
CA TRP A 151 4.32 0.70 -22.07
C TRP A 151 4.38 1.54 -20.78
N ASP A 152 4.56 0.90 -19.64
CA ASP A 152 4.61 1.52 -18.31
C ASP A 152 5.76 2.52 -18.19
N GLN A 153 6.95 2.16 -18.70
CA GLN A 153 8.09 3.07 -18.74
C GLN A 153 7.86 4.23 -19.72
N ARG A 154 7.34 3.97 -20.92
CA ARG A 154 7.08 5.01 -21.93
C ARG A 154 6.10 6.06 -21.39
N THR A 155 5.02 5.61 -20.74
CA THR A 155 3.98 6.52 -20.25
C THR A 155 4.43 7.34 -19.04
N ALA A 156 5.49 6.95 -18.34
CA ALA A 156 6.09 7.77 -17.29
C ALA A 156 6.64 9.10 -17.79
N ALA A 157 6.99 9.21 -19.07
CA ALA A 157 7.42 10.48 -19.69
C ALA A 157 6.27 11.49 -19.88
N GLY A 158 5.02 11.02 -19.91
CA GLY A 158 3.83 11.89 -20.01
C GLY A 158 3.31 12.41 -18.66
N VAL A 159 3.98 12.07 -17.55
CA VAL A 159 3.67 12.57 -16.22
C VAL A 159 4.60 13.72 -15.90
N ASP A 160 4.06 14.88 -15.51
CA ASP A 160 4.86 16.03 -15.13
C ASP A 160 5.45 15.85 -13.75
N GLU A 161 4.63 15.46 -12.77
CA GLU A 161 5.04 15.29 -11.37
C GLU A 161 4.62 13.94 -10.80
N PHE A 162 5.55 13.30 -10.08
CA PHE A 162 5.28 12.06 -9.37
C PHE A 162 5.18 12.29 -7.86
N ILE A 163 4.13 11.72 -7.27
CA ILE A 163 3.99 11.58 -5.83
C ILE A 163 4.09 10.10 -5.48
N ALA A 164 4.96 9.76 -4.54
CA ALA A 164 5.08 8.41 -4.00
C ALA A 164 4.36 8.30 -2.66
N ASN A 165 3.71 7.17 -2.41
CA ASN A 165 3.04 6.91 -1.13
C ASN A 165 4.02 6.56 0.03
N SER A 166 5.32 6.39 -0.28
CA SER A 166 6.40 6.11 0.68
C SER A 166 7.76 6.33 0.03
N HIS A 167 8.81 6.49 0.82
CA HIS A 167 10.19 6.50 0.31
C HIS A 167 10.54 5.17 -0.39
N PHE A 168 9.99 4.06 0.10
CA PHE A 168 10.14 2.76 -0.54
C PHE A 168 9.62 2.78 -1.98
N ILE A 169 8.45 3.37 -2.22
CA ILE A 169 7.90 3.53 -3.56
C ILE A 169 8.63 4.60 -4.37
N GLY A 170 9.12 5.66 -3.72
CA GLY A 170 10.00 6.65 -4.37
C GLY A 170 11.23 5.99 -5.00
N ARG A 171 11.90 5.08 -4.28
CA ARG A 171 13.01 4.28 -4.84
C ARG A 171 12.59 3.39 -6.00
N ARG A 172 11.38 2.82 -5.97
CA ARG A 172 10.85 2.02 -7.10
C ARG A 172 10.55 2.89 -8.32
N ILE A 173 10.01 4.10 -8.13
CA ILE A 173 9.77 5.09 -9.20
C ILE A 173 11.11 5.48 -9.86
N ASP A 174 12.12 5.83 -9.07
CA ASP A 174 13.45 6.15 -9.60
C ASP A 174 14.04 4.96 -10.37
N LYS A 175 13.93 3.74 -9.83
CA LYS A 175 14.46 2.55 -10.49
C LYS A 175 13.74 2.20 -11.79
N ALA A 176 12.40 2.24 -11.81
CA ALA A 176 11.59 1.84 -12.95
C ALA A 176 11.48 2.91 -14.03
N TYR A 177 11.34 4.18 -13.63
CA TYR A 177 11.01 5.30 -14.52
C TYR A 177 12.14 6.31 -14.70
N ARG A 178 13.20 6.24 -13.87
CA ARG A 178 14.26 7.25 -13.81
C ARG A 178 13.71 8.67 -13.57
N ARG A 179 12.67 8.76 -12.74
CA ARG A 179 12.00 9.97 -12.35
C ARG A 179 12.08 10.16 -10.84
N GLN A 180 12.19 11.39 -10.42
CA GLN A 180 12.07 11.76 -9.00
C GLN A 180 10.59 11.80 -8.61
N SER A 181 10.33 11.69 -7.30
CA SER A 181 9.00 11.79 -6.73
C SER A 181 9.04 12.48 -5.38
N THR A 182 8.00 13.23 -5.08
CA THR A 182 7.75 13.76 -3.73
C THR A 182 7.00 12.72 -2.92
N VAL A 183 7.42 12.47 -1.68
CA VAL A 183 6.70 11.54 -0.81
C VAL A 183 5.57 12.27 -0.09
N ILE A 184 4.34 11.79 -0.29
CA ILE A 184 3.16 12.18 0.49
C ILE A 184 2.50 10.88 0.94
N TYR A 185 2.69 10.53 2.21
CA TYR A 185 2.13 9.30 2.77
C TYR A 185 0.61 9.25 2.65
N PRO A 186 0.01 8.08 2.43
CA PRO A 186 -1.44 7.96 2.27
C PRO A 186 -2.20 8.37 3.54
N PRO A 187 -3.49 8.73 3.39
CA PRO A 187 -4.34 9.07 4.51
C PRO A 187 -4.69 7.84 5.33
N VAL A 188 -4.53 7.92 6.64
CA VAL A 188 -5.01 6.91 7.59
C VAL A 188 -6.06 7.54 8.49
N ASP A 189 -7.21 6.88 8.63
CA ASP A 189 -8.24 7.28 9.60
C ASP A 189 -7.76 6.99 11.02
N THR A 190 -6.99 7.93 11.57
CA THR A 190 -6.52 7.84 12.96
C THR A 190 -7.57 8.25 13.98
N GLN A 191 -8.66 8.92 13.56
CA GLN A 191 -9.72 9.36 14.45
C GLN A 191 -10.78 8.29 14.69
N GLY A 192 -10.96 7.38 13.74
CA GLY A 192 -11.85 6.24 13.91
C GLY A 192 -11.37 5.20 14.93
N PHE A 193 -10.14 5.37 15.44
CA PHE A 193 -9.53 4.51 16.46
C PHE A 193 -9.27 5.30 17.74
N GLU A 194 -9.68 4.74 18.88
CA GLU A 194 -9.48 5.35 20.19
C GLU A 194 -8.20 4.78 20.83
N LEU A 195 -7.47 5.65 21.54
CA LEU A 195 -6.32 5.24 22.31
C LEU A 195 -6.77 4.37 23.49
N GLN A 196 -6.27 3.12 23.53
CA GLN A 196 -6.46 2.22 24.67
C GLN A 196 -5.10 1.92 25.29
N SER A 197 -4.92 2.34 26.54
CA SER A 197 -3.66 2.14 27.27
C SER A 197 -3.56 0.77 27.91
N GLU A 198 -4.69 0.24 28.38
CA GLU A 198 -4.75 -1.11 28.98
C GLU A 198 -4.95 -2.15 27.88
N LYS A 199 -4.04 -3.10 27.81
CA LYS A 199 -4.03 -4.14 26.77
C LYS A 199 -4.34 -5.50 27.37
N GLN A 200 -5.11 -6.30 26.64
CA GLN A 200 -5.39 -7.69 26.99
C GLN A 200 -4.24 -8.61 26.53
N ALA A 201 -4.14 -9.77 27.16
CA ALA A 201 -3.05 -10.72 26.91
C ALA A 201 -3.25 -11.54 25.63
N TYR A 202 -3.42 -10.87 24.48
CA TYR A 202 -3.45 -11.52 23.15
C TYR A 202 -2.85 -10.61 22.07
N TYR A 203 -2.42 -11.23 20.98
CA TYR A 203 -1.94 -10.56 19.78
C TYR A 203 -3.02 -10.58 18.70
N VAL A 204 -2.95 -9.64 17.76
CA VAL A 204 -3.86 -9.58 16.62
C VAL A 204 -3.09 -9.42 15.32
N THR A 205 -3.56 -10.07 14.29
CA THR A 205 -3.22 -9.75 12.89
C THR A 205 -4.50 -9.62 12.08
N ALA A 206 -4.53 -8.65 11.17
CA ALA A 206 -5.69 -8.38 10.36
C ALA A 206 -5.28 -8.06 8.92
N SER A 207 -5.75 -8.89 7.98
CA SER A 207 -5.40 -8.72 6.58
C SER A 207 -6.28 -9.58 5.67
N ARG A 208 -6.35 -9.20 4.39
CA ARG A 208 -6.76 -10.13 3.35
C ARG A 208 -5.72 -11.27 3.26
N MET A 209 -6.16 -12.52 3.31
CA MET A 209 -5.28 -13.69 3.34
C MET A 209 -4.79 -14.06 1.93
N VAL A 210 -3.84 -13.30 1.44
CA VAL A 210 -3.14 -13.53 0.15
C VAL A 210 -1.67 -13.88 0.41
N PRO A 211 -0.97 -14.58 -0.50
CA PRO A 211 0.35 -15.17 -0.24
C PRO A 211 1.39 -14.21 0.32
N TYR A 212 1.51 -12.99 -0.22
CA TYR A 212 2.52 -12.02 0.23
C TYR A 212 2.28 -11.47 1.64
N LYS A 213 1.07 -11.62 2.19
CA LYS A 213 0.75 -11.22 3.57
C LYS A 213 1.28 -12.19 4.63
N ARG A 214 1.67 -13.41 4.23
CA ARG A 214 2.29 -14.41 5.10
C ARG A 214 1.49 -14.77 6.35
N ILE A 215 0.15 -14.70 6.29
CA ILE A 215 -0.70 -15.03 7.45
C ILE A 215 -0.52 -16.48 7.94
N PRO A 216 -0.39 -17.51 7.05
CA PRO A 216 -0.09 -18.88 7.51
C PRO A 216 1.19 -18.96 8.37
N MET A 217 2.25 -18.22 8.03
CA MET A 217 3.49 -18.17 8.81
C MET A 217 3.27 -17.55 10.20
N ILE A 218 2.42 -16.51 10.30
CA ILE A 218 2.06 -15.93 11.62
C ILE A 218 1.31 -16.95 12.46
N VAL A 219 0.32 -17.64 11.86
CA VAL A 219 -0.45 -18.70 12.54
C VAL A 219 0.46 -19.82 13.04
N GLU A 220 1.38 -20.30 12.19
CA GLU A 220 2.34 -21.35 12.54
C GLU A 220 3.27 -20.91 13.68
N ALA A 221 3.78 -19.69 13.66
CA ALA A 221 4.63 -19.15 14.72
C ALA A 221 3.90 -19.12 16.07
N PHE A 222 2.66 -18.65 16.12
CA PHE A 222 1.88 -18.64 17.36
C PHE A 222 1.47 -20.05 17.80
N SER A 223 1.19 -20.95 16.86
CA SER A 223 0.90 -22.35 17.19
C SER A 223 2.08 -23.06 17.88
N ALA A 224 3.31 -22.63 17.57
CA ALA A 224 4.53 -23.09 18.23
C ALA A 224 4.76 -22.46 19.62
N MET A 225 3.98 -21.43 20.00
CA MET A 225 4.06 -20.72 21.29
C MET A 225 2.71 -20.82 22.05
N PRO A 226 2.38 -21.96 22.67
CA PRO A 226 1.04 -22.22 23.20
C PRO A 226 0.60 -21.28 24.34
N ASP A 227 1.53 -20.58 24.96
CA ASP A 227 1.30 -19.56 25.99
C ASP A 227 0.93 -18.19 25.42
N LYS A 228 1.02 -17.99 24.11
CA LYS A 228 0.70 -16.75 23.41
C LYS A 228 -0.60 -16.89 22.63
N ARG A 229 -1.60 -16.08 22.92
CA ARG A 229 -2.89 -16.09 22.21
C ARG A 229 -2.82 -15.18 20.98
N LEU A 230 -3.33 -15.66 19.83
CA LEU A 230 -3.46 -14.89 18.61
C LEU A 230 -4.91 -14.85 18.12
N VAL A 231 -5.37 -13.65 17.74
CA VAL A 231 -6.61 -13.45 16.99
C VAL A 231 -6.26 -13.07 15.55
N VAL A 232 -6.81 -13.80 14.58
CA VAL A 232 -6.59 -13.58 13.14
C VAL A 232 -7.89 -13.11 12.51
N ILE A 233 -7.88 -11.91 11.93
CA ILE A 233 -9.05 -11.30 11.28
C ILE A 233 -8.78 -11.15 9.78
N GLY A 234 -9.74 -11.58 8.98
CA GLY A 234 -9.68 -11.52 7.53
C GLY A 234 -10.00 -12.85 6.88
N ASP A 235 -10.06 -12.82 5.55
CA ASP A 235 -10.37 -13.98 4.73
C ASP A 235 -9.59 -13.91 3.41
N GLY A 236 -9.54 -15.03 2.68
CA GLY A 236 -8.88 -15.10 1.39
C GLY A 236 -8.36 -16.50 1.04
N PRO A 237 -7.64 -16.62 -0.10
CA PRO A 237 -7.22 -17.91 -0.63
C PRO A 237 -6.26 -18.69 0.28
N GLU A 238 -5.61 -18.04 1.28
CA GLU A 238 -4.71 -18.71 2.21
C GLU A 238 -5.41 -19.22 3.49
N MET A 239 -6.74 -19.06 3.62
CA MET A 239 -7.48 -19.46 4.83
C MET A 239 -7.31 -20.95 5.15
N ASP A 240 -7.37 -21.83 4.14
CA ASP A 240 -7.22 -23.28 4.38
C ASP A 240 -5.81 -23.64 4.84
N LYS A 241 -4.79 -22.91 4.39
CA LYS A 241 -3.42 -23.07 4.90
C LYS A 241 -3.32 -22.62 6.37
N CYS A 242 -4.01 -21.53 6.74
CA CYS A 242 -4.07 -21.08 8.12
C CYS A 242 -4.74 -22.15 9.01
N ARG A 243 -5.86 -22.73 8.56
CA ARG A 243 -6.56 -23.81 9.29
C ARG A 243 -5.67 -25.05 9.51
N ALA A 244 -4.86 -25.39 8.49
CA ALA A 244 -4.00 -26.59 8.55
C ALA A 244 -2.89 -26.50 9.61
N VAL A 245 -2.44 -25.29 9.99
CA VAL A 245 -1.35 -25.05 10.95
C VAL A 245 -1.86 -24.40 12.26
N CYS A 246 -3.17 -24.29 12.43
CA CYS A 246 -3.81 -23.58 13.55
C CYS A 246 -3.74 -24.36 14.84
N GLY A 247 -3.03 -23.86 15.85
CA GLY A 247 -2.98 -24.39 17.21
C GLY A 247 -4.18 -23.93 18.07
N PRO A 248 -4.37 -24.53 19.27
CA PRO A 248 -5.50 -24.24 20.14
C PRO A 248 -5.50 -22.80 20.71
N ASN A 249 -4.37 -22.12 20.70
CA ASN A 249 -4.16 -20.75 21.16
C ASN A 249 -4.41 -19.71 20.07
N VAL A 250 -4.74 -20.13 18.83
CA VAL A 250 -5.00 -19.25 17.69
C VAL A 250 -6.48 -19.28 17.33
N THR A 251 -7.10 -18.11 17.22
CA THR A 251 -8.51 -17.96 16.84
C THR A 251 -8.62 -17.32 15.46
N LEU A 252 -9.17 -18.05 14.48
CA LEU A 252 -9.44 -17.54 13.12
C LEU A 252 -10.89 -17.03 13.07
N LEU A 253 -11.08 -15.71 13.03
CA LEU A 253 -12.41 -15.08 13.02
C LEU A 253 -13.02 -14.92 11.63
N GLY A 254 -12.23 -15.12 10.57
CA GLY A 254 -12.69 -14.80 9.22
C GLY A 254 -12.83 -13.29 8.98
N PHE A 255 -13.57 -12.91 7.94
CA PHE A 255 -13.89 -11.50 7.69
C PHE A 255 -14.80 -10.97 8.81
N GLN A 256 -14.46 -9.79 9.33
CA GLN A 256 -15.23 -9.13 10.38
C GLN A 256 -15.58 -7.68 9.99
N PRO A 257 -16.72 -7.15 10.47
CA PRO A 257 -17.05 -5.74 10.37
C PRO A 257 -15.99 -4.85 11.04
N PHE A 258 -15.87 -3.60 10.58
CA PHE A 258 -14.90 -2.63 11.09
C PHE A 258 -14.96 -2.46 12.62
N ALA A 259 -16.13 -2.48 13.23
CA ALA A 259 -16.29 -2.34 14.69
C ALA A 259 -15.56 -3.45 15.46
N VAL A 260 -15.66 -4.72 14.98
CA VAL A 260 -15.00 -5.88 15.59
C VAL A 260 -13.48 -5.80 15.37
N LEU A 261 -13.06 -5.45 14.14
CA LEU A 261 -11.64 -5.22 13.83
C LEU A 261 -11.03 -4.16 14.76
N ARG A 262 -11.71 -3.02 14.89
CA ARG A 262 -11.28 -1.92 15.75
C ARG A 262 -11.16 -2.35 17.20
N GLU A 263 -12.16 -3.04 17.75
CA GLU A 263 -12.16 -3.54 19.13
C GLU A 263 -10.95 -4.44 19.38
N HIS A 264 -10.68 -5.39 18.48
CA HIS A 264 -9.52 -6.26 18.61
C HIS A 264 -8.19 -5.52 18.50
N MET A 265 -8.07 -4.56 17.60
CA MET A 265 -6.87 -3.73 17.49
C MET A 265 -6.64 -2.88 18.75
N GLN A 266 -7.70 -2.30 19.31
CA GLN A 266 -7.62 -1.46 20.51
C GLN A 266 -7.17 -2.26 21.74
N ASN A 267 -7.66 -3.48 21.88
CA ASN A 267 -7.43 -4.29 23.08
C ASN A 267 -6.19 -5.19 22.99
N ALA A 268 -5.67 -5.46 21.80
CA ALA A 268 -4.53 -6.35 21.62
C ALA A 268 -3.25 -5.80 22.27
N ARG A 269 -2.43 -6.69 22.79
CA ARG A 269 -1.10 -6.41 23.35
C ARG A 269 -0.10 -5.97 22.24
N GLY A 270 -0.24 -6.55 21.05
CA GLY A 270 0.57 -6.25 19.90
C GLY A 270 -0.12 -6.64 18.59
N PHE A 271 0.19 -5.90 17.54
CA PHE A 271 -0.25 -6.17 16.17
C PHE A 271 0.89 -6.83 15.40
N VAL A 272 0.64 -8.00 14.79
CA VAL A 272 1.67 -8.75 14.04
C VAL A 272 1.52 -8.50 12.55
N PHE A 273 2.61 -8.09 11.90
CA PHE A 273 2.62 -7.71 10.50
C PHE A 273 3.82 -8.34 9.76
N ALA A 274 3.55 -9.33 8.89
CA ALA A 274 4.57 -10.11 8.22
C ALA A 274 4.78 -9.75 6.74
N ALA A 275 4.03 -8.81 6.21
CA ALA A 275 4.10 -8.44 4.80
C ALA A 275 5.24 -7.46 4.50
N GLU A 276 5.85 -7.58 3.31
CA GLU A 276 6.56 -6.47 2.69
C GLU A 276 5.55 -5.67 1.86
N GLU A 277 5.16 -4.51 2.37
CA GLU A 277 4.18 -3.62 1.73
C GLU A 277 4.77 -2.27 1.34
N ASP A 278 4.04 -1.59 0.48
CA ASP A 278 4.43 -0.29 -0.04
C ASP A 278 4.37 0.80 1.02
N PHE A 279 3.40 0.70 1.96
CA PHE A 279 3.26 1.61 3.10
C PHE A 279 2.85 0.86 4.38
N GLY A 280 1.74 0.11 4.34
CA GLY A 280 1.22 -0.60 5.50
C GLY A 280 0.25 0.26 6.33
N ILE A 281 -1.00 0.37 5.87
CA ILE A 281 -2.05 1.13 6.58
C ILE A 281 -2.38 0.47 7.93
N SER A 282 -2.52 -0.86 7.97
CA SER A 282 -2.91 -1.58 9.20
C SER A 282 -1.94 -1.41 10.38
N PRO A 283 -0.60 -1.41 10.20
CA PRO A 283 0.33 -1.04 11.26
C PRO A 283 0.10 0.37 11.84
N VAL A 284 -0.28 1.33 11.00
CA VAL A 284 -0.59 2.69 11.46
C VAL A 284 -1.93 2.73 12.21
N GLU A 285 -2.94 2.00 11.72
CA GLU A 285 -4.25 1.84 12.40
C GLU A 285 -4.08 1.20 13.79
N ALA A 286 -3.22 0.17 13.92
CA ALA A 286 -2.89 -0.43 15.20
C ALA A 286 -2.21 0.57 16.15
N GLN A 287 -1.23 1.33 15.66
CA GLN A 287 -0.57 2.37 16.44
C GLN A 287 -1.54 3.49 16.83
N ALA A 288 -2.53 3.82 15.97
CA ALA A 288 -3.58 4.77 16.34
C ALA A 288 -4.40 4.33 17.56
N CYS A 289 -4.51 3.01 17.80
CA CYS A 289 -5.08 2.43 19.02
C CYS A 289 -4.12 2.43 20.22
N GLY A 290 -2.89 2.86 20.06
CA GLY A 290 -1.83 2.67 21.05
C GLY A 290 -1.30 1.24 21.10
N THR A 291 -1.49 0.44 20.06
CA THR A 291 -1.05 -0.96 19.98
C THR A 291 0.29 -1.05 19.27
N PRO A 292 1.33 -1.56 19.94
CA PRO A 292 2.65 -1.78 19.35
C PRO A 292 2.61 -2.74 18.17
N VAL A 293 3.57 -2.61 17.25
CA VAL A 293 3.64 -3.43 16.04
C VAL A 293 4.87 -4.33 16.07
N ILE A 294 4.68 -5.62 15.77
CA ILE A 294 5.78 -6.55 15.51
C ILE A 294 5.80 -6.76 14.00
N ALA A 295 6.77 -6.17 13.32
CA ALA A 295 6.77 -6.02 11.88
C ALA A 295 7.97 -6.69 11.20
N PHE A 296 7.72 -7.23 10.00
CA PHE A 296 8.82 -7.54 9.09
C PHE A 296 9.51 -6.25 8.66
N GLY A 297 10.80 -6.13 8.99
CA GLY A 297 11.60 -4.92 8.82
C GLY A 297 11.96 -4.65 7.36
N ARG A 298 10.97 -4.54 6.47
CA ARG A 298 11.13 -4.17 5.06
C ARG A 298 9.95 -3.36 4.54
N GLY A 299 10.19 -2.67 3.42
CA GLY A 299 9.18 -1.87 2.74
C GLY A 299 8.71 -0.68 3.59
N GLY A 300 7.44 -0.34 3.49
CA GLY A 300 6.82 0.78 4.21
C GLY A 300 6.76 0.59 5.73
N ALA A 301 6.91 -0.64 6.26
CA ALA A 301 6.96 -0.86 7.70
C ALA A 301 8.13 -0.09 8.36
N LEU A 302 9.26 0.04 7.67
CA LEU A 302 10.41 0.84 8.15
C LEU A 302 10.14 2.36 8.23
N GLU A 303 9.06 2.82 7.61
CA GLU A 303 8.67 4.23 7.60
C GLU A 303 7.49 4.51 8.55
N THR A 304 6.73 3.46 8.89
CA THR A 304 5.51 3.59 9.71
C THR A 304 5.68 3.09 11.14
N VAL A 305 6.73 2.32 11.42
CA VAL A 305 7.04 1.79 12.76
C VAL A 305 8.42 2.27 13.17
N ARG A 306 8.58 2.65 14.44
CA ARG A 306 9.87 2.99 15.05
C ARG A 306 10.35 1.79 15.88
N GLY A 307 11.55 1.29 15.56
CA GLY A 307 12.17 0.15 16.23
C GLY A 307 12.64 0.44 17.65
N LEU A 308 13.18 -0.56 18.34
CA LEU A 308 13.66 -0.43 19.72
C LEU A 308 14.93 0.45 19.85
N ASP A 309 15.60 0.75 18.76
CA ASP A 309 16.74 1.67 18.66
C ASP A 309 16.31 3.16 18.63
N ASP A 310 15.04 3.45 18.39
CA ASP A 310 14.49 4.80 18.47
C ASP A 310 14.29 5.26 19.93
N GLU A 311 14.33 6.56 20.16
CA GLU A 311 14.08 7.17 21.49
C GLU A 311 12.63 6.94 21.96
N SER A 312 11.69 6.86 21.01
CA SER A 312 10.26 6.63 21.25
C SER A 312 9.77 5.48 20.40
N PRO A 313 10.15 4.22 20.71
CA PRO A 313 9.83 3.07 19.90
C PRO A 313 8.33 2.81 19.86
N THR A 314 7.85 2.28 18.72
CA THR A 314 6.44 1.91 18.52
C THR A 314 6.27 0.46 18.11
N GLY A 315 7.38 -0.28 17.97
CA GLY A 315 7.33 -1.68 17.63
C GLY A 315 8.70 -2.37 17.66
N VAL A 316 8.70 -3.61 17.21
CA VAL A 316 9.86 -4.49 17.09
C VAL A 316 9.96 -4.98 15.66
N PHE A 317 11.17 -5.03 15.10
CA PHE A 317 11.40 -5.56 13.77
C PHE A 317 12.04 -6.95 13.80
N TYR A 318 11.64 -7.79 12.84
CA TYR A 318 12.39 -8.99 12.46
C TYR A 318 12.76 -8.92 10.98
N HIS A 319 13.85 -9.57 10.59
CA HIS A 319 14.48 -9.33 9.28
C HIS A 319 14.44 -10.53 8.32
N GLU A 320 13.88 -11.66 8.75
CA GLU A 320 13.66 -12.84 7.94
C GLU A 320 12.21 -13.30 8.03
N GLN A 321 11.56 -13.55 6.89
CA GLN A 321 10.20 -14.09 6.85
C GLN A 321 10.20 -15.58 7.17
N SER A 322 10.54 -15.93 8.41
CA SER A 322 10.54 -17.30 8.95
C SER A 322 9.80 -17.36 10.30
N VAL A 323 9.28 -18.54 10.62
CA VAL A 323 8.62 -18.81 11.90
C VAL A 323 9.56 -18.49 13.06
N GLY A 324 10.82 -18.96 12.98
CA GLY A 324 11.81 -18.75 14.04
C GLY A 324 12.12 -17.28 14.29
N ALA A 325 12.30 -16.47 13.22
CA ALA A 325 12.56 -15.04 13.36
C ALA A 325 11.37 -14.28 13.95
N LEU A 326 10.14 -14.66 13.60
CA LEU A 326 8.95 -14.07 14.20
C LEU A 326 8.79 -14.45 15.67
N CYS A 327 9.03 -15.71 16.05
CA CYS A 327 9.02 -16.13 17.45
C CYS A 327 10.04 -15.34 18.28
N ALA A 328 11.28 -15.21 17.80
CA ALA A 328 12.31 -14.42 18.47
C ALA A 328 11.91 -12.94 18.64
N ALA A 329 11.28 -12.33 17.62
CA ALA A 329 10.80 -10.95 17.73
C ALA A 329 9.64 -10.79 18.75
N ILE A 330 8.78 -11.80 18.88
CA ILE A 330 7.73 -11.81 19.90
C ILE A 330 8.34 -11.96 21.31
N GLU A 331 9.36 -12.80 21.49
CA GLU A 331 10.09 -12.91 22.75
C GLU A 331 10.83 -11.60 23.09
N GLU A 332 11.47 -10.96 22.12
CA GLU A 332 12.09 -9.65 22.30
C GLU A 332 11.06 -8.58 22.68
N PHE A 333 9.90 -8.59 22.04
CA PHE A 333 8.79 -7.70 22.41
C PHE A 333 8.31 -7.95 23.84
N GLU A 334 8.21 -9.20 24.29
CA GLU A 334 7.85 -9.53 25.68
C GLU A 334 8.91 -9.02 26.68
N ALA A 335 10.18 -9.15 26.34
CA ALA A 335 11.28 -8.71 27.20
C ALA A 335 11.42 -7.18 27.27
N GLN A 336 11.24 -6.50 26.16
CA GLN A 336 11.54 -5.07 26.02
C GLN A 336 10.32 -4.17 25.76
N GLY A 337 9.13 -4.74 25.59
CA GLY A 337 7.91 -4.01 25.22
C GLY A 337 7.48 -2.92 26.22
N ARG A 338 8.00 -2.93 27.46
CA ARG A 338 7.79 -1.86 28.45
C ARG A 338 8.36 -0.52 28.01
N ARG A 339 9.31 -0.50 27.07
CA ARG A 339 9.85 0.71 26.45
C ARG A 339 8.88 1.35 25.47
N ILE A 340 7.91 0.58 24.95
CA ILE A 340 6.94 1.03 23.96
C ILE A 340 5.69 1.52 24.68
N SER A 341 5.44 2.82 24.64
CA SER A 341 4.23 3.38 25.24
C SER A 341 3.08 3.46 24.25
N PRO A 342 1.83 3.20 24.66
CA PRO A 342 0.66 3.39 23.83
C PRO A 342 0.54 4.82 23.27
N ARG A 343 0.98 5.82 24.06
CA ARG A 343 1.00 7.21 23.66
C ARG A 343 1.98 7.47 22.50
N ALA A 344 3.19 6.91 22.57
CA ALA A 344 4.17 7.02 21.48
C ALA A 344 3.66 6.40 20.17
N CYS A 345 2.98 5.24 20.26
CA CYS A 345 2.30 4.63 19.11
C CYS A 345 1.25 5.59 18.52
N ARG A 346 0.39 6.17 19.35
CA ARG A 346 -0.64 7.12 18.91
C ARG A 346 -0.06 8.35 18.26
N GLU A 347 0.97 8.95 18.87
CA GLU A 347 1.64 10.15 18.35
C GLU A 347 2.31 9.86 16.99
N ASN A 348 2.93 8.68 16.84
CA ASN A 348 3.49 8.25 15.56
C ASN A 348 2.39 8.08 14.50
N ALA A 349 1.29 7.44 14.81
CA ALA A 349 0.17 7.26 13.86
C ALA A 349 -0.43 8.58 13.38
N GLN A 350 -0.47 9.63 14.24
CA GLN A 350 -1.02 10.93 13.87
C GLN A 350 -0.25 11.64 12.75
N GLN A 351 1.02 11.30 12.54
CA GLN A 351 1.81 11.81 11.41
C GLN A 351 1.25 11.37 10.05
N PHE A 352 0.39 10.34 10.03
CA PHE A 352 -0.22 9.78 8.83
C PHE A 352 -1.73 10.11 8.72
N ALA A 353 -2.26 11.01 9.57
CA ALA A 353 -3.67 11.33 9.61
C ALA A 353 -4.20 11.94 8.30
N GLU A 354 -5.51 11.73 8.00
CA GLU A 354 -6.17 12.24 6.79
C GLU A 354 -5.97 13.74 6.60
N LYS A 355 -6.14 14.55 7.67
CA LYS A 355 -5.97 16.02 7.58
C LYS A 355 -4.57 16.46 7.15
N ARG A 356 -3.52 15.70 7.55
CA ARG A 356 -2.15 15.96 7.09
C ARG A 356 -2.06 15.69 5.58
N PHE A 357 -2.57 14.53 5.11
CA PHE A 357 -2.60 14.19 3.69
C PHE A 357 -3.33 15.27 2.86
N GLU A 358 -4.52 15.70 3.29
CA GLU A 358 -5.29 16.73 2.59
C GLU A 358 -4.52 18.05 2.46
N ARG A 359 -3.85 18.48 3.53
CA ARG A 359 -3.03 19.70 3.53
C ARG A 359 -1.84 19.59 2.58
N GLU A 360 -1.08 18.48 2.66
CA GLU A 360 0.11 18.27 1.84
C GLU A 360 -0.23 18.12 0.36
N MET A 361 -1.27 17.34 0.04
CA MET A 361 -1.73 17.17 -1.34
C MET A 361 -2.23 18.49 -1.93
N ARG A 362 -3.03 19.25 -1.21
CA ARG A 362 -3.51 20.56 -1.65
C ARG A 362 -2.34 21.50 -1.92
N HIS A 363 -1.44 21.63 -0.95
CA HIS A 363 -0.28 22.51 -1.08
C HIS A 363 0.60 22.12 -2.27
N PHE A 364 0.89 20.83 -2.44
CA PHE A 364 1.69 20.33 -3.55
C PHE A 364 1.03 20.66 -4.89
N VAL A 365 -0.23 20.29 -5.07
CA VAL A 365 -0.95 20.48 -6.33
C VAL A 365 -1.07 21.98 -6.67
N GLU A 366 -1.44 22.83 -5.69
CA GLU A 366 -1.56 24.28 -5.88
C GLU A 366 -0.20 24.92 -6.24
N SER A 367 0.88 24.50 -5.60
CA SER A 367 2.22 25.02 -5.91
C SER A 367 2.66 24.66 -7.33
N ARG A 368 2.41 23.40 -7.77
CA ARG A 368 2.75 22.95 -9.12
C ARG A 368 1.86 23.58 -10.18
N TRP A 369 0.59 23.75 -9.89
CA TRP A 369 -0.32 24.46 -10.78
C TRP A 369 0.12 25.92 -11.00
N ASN A 370 0.45 26.63 -9.93
CA ASN A 370 0.90 28.02 -10.03
C ASN A 370 2.21 28.14 -10.82
N ALA A 371 3.18 27.25 -10.60
CA ALA A 371 4.42 27.21 -11.35
C ALA A 371 4.18 26.96 -12.84
N ALA A 372 3.29 26.01 -13.19
CA ALA A 372 2.91 25.72 -14.58
C ALA A 372 2.28 26.94 -15.28
N GLN A 373 1.40 27.69 -14.58
CA GLN A 373 0.77 28.91 -15.15
C GLN A 373 1.78 30.03 -15.41
N LEU A 374 2.85 30.09 -14.63
CA LEU A 374 3.92 31.11 -14.79
C LEU A 374 4.96 30.70 -15.85
N GLY A 375 4.83 29.53 -16.49
CA GLY A 375 5.81 29.00 -17.43
C GLY A 375 7.19 28.71 -16.79
N GLN A 376 7.23 28.58 -15.46
CA GLN A 376 8.46 28.28 -14.76
C GLN A 376 8.82 26.81 -14.97
N PRO A 377 10.10 26.50 -15.30
CA PRO A 377 10.52 25.10 -15.34
C PRO A 377 10.31 24.48 -13.97
N PHE A 378 9.77 23.26 -13.94
CA PHE A 378 9.67 22.50 -12.70
C PHE A 378 11.07 22.32 -12.13
N GLU A 379 11.35 22.91 -10.95
CA GLU A 379 12.60 22.64 -10.24
C GLU A 379 12.61 21.16 -9.89
N LEU A 380 13.48 20.42 -10.55
CA LEU A 380 13.77 19.03 -10.15
C LEU A 380 14.31 19.07 -8.72
N GLN A 381 13.55 18.54 -7.78
CA GLN A 381 14.07 18.37 -6.42
C GLN A 381 15.39 17.60 -6.48
N PRO A 382 16.42 17.98 -5.69
CA PRO A 382 17.67 17.24 -5.66
C PRO A 382 17.39 15.76 -5.39
N ARG A 383 18.12 14.86 -6.04
CA ARG A 383 17.99 13.43 -5.79
C ARG A 383 18.14 13.22 -4.28
N LEU A 384 17.15 12.51 -3.67
CA LEU A 384 17.25 12.05 -2.31
C LEU A 384 18.56 11.25 -2.19
N THR A 385 19.57 11.86 -1.56
CA THR A 385 20.79 11.12 -1.23
C THR A 385 20.51 10.24 -0.02
N LEU A 386 21.24 9.15 0.10
CA LEU A 386 21.13 8.24 1.27
C LEU A 386 21.35 8.96 2.61
N ALA A 387 21.90 10.18 2.58
CA ALA A 387 22.08 11.04 3.74
C ALA A 387 20.79 11.73 4.25
N ASP A 388 19.78 11.88 3.38
CA ASP A 388 18.49 12.48 3.76
C ASP A 388 17.50 11.46 4.35
N SER A 389 17.83 10.17 4.26
CA SER A 389 17.13 9.12 4.97
C SER A 389 17.88 8.86 6.28
N THR A 390 17.29 9.17 7.40
CA THR A 390 17.70 8.73 8.75
C THR A 390 17.57 7.19 8.92
N LEU A 391 17.77 6.45 7.84
CA LEU A 391 17.84 4.99 7.85
C LEU A 391 19.30 4.62 8.14
N MET A 392 19.54 4.12 9.35
CA MET A 392 20.79 3.52 9.79
C MET A 392 21.31 2.52 8.74
N PRO A 393 22.63 2.41 8.52
CA PRO A 393 23.20 1.47 7.58
C PRO A 393 22.83 0.04 7.99
N ILE A 394 22.32 -0.73 7.04
CA ILE A 394 22.12 -2.16 7.21
C ILE A 394 23.46 -2.77 7.62
N PRO A 395 23.58 -3.46 8.76
CA PRO A 395 24.82 -4.14 9.11
C PRO A 395 25.13 -5.19 8.04
N VAL A 396 26.22 -4.98 7.31
CA VAL A 396 26.80 -5.97 6.42
C VAL A 396 27.24 -7.13 7.32
N LEU A 397 26.52 -8.24 7.26
CA LEU A 397 26.97 -9.51 7.84
C LEU A 397 28.32 -9.85 7.20
N ALA A 398 29.38 -9.65 7.96
CA ALA A 398 30.71 -10.12 7.59
C ALA A 398 30.62 -11.64 7.40
N SER A 399 30.87 -12.09 6.18
CA SER A 399 31.04 -13.50 5.88
C SER A 399 32.20 -14.03 6.74
N ALA A 400 31.85 -14.84 7.76
CA ALA A 400 32.82 -15.67 8.45
C ALA A 400 33.28 -16.77 7.49
N ASN A 401 34.26 -16.45 6.68
CA ASN A 401 35.18 -17.46 6.13
C ASN A 401 36.28 -17.64 7.16
N GLN A 402 36.27 -18.74 7.89
CA GLN A 402 37.48 -19.37 8.38
C GLN A 402 37.28 -20.88 8.56
N ASN A 403 38.05 -21.62 7.74
CA ASN A 403 38.50 -23.00 7.87
C ASN A 403 37.48 -24.13 7.80
#